data_ae1f5638cd47b8e7e192db036a07de62
#
_entry.id   ae1f5638cd47b8e7e192db036a07de62
#
_cell.length_a   1.000
_cell.length_b   1.000
_cell.length_c   1.000
_cell.angle_alpha   90.00
_cell.angle_beta   90.00
_cell.angle_gamma   90.00
#
_symmetry.space_group_name_H-M   'P 1'
#
loop_
_entity.id
_entity.type
_entity.pdbx_description
1 polymer ?
#
loop_
_entity_poly.entity_id
_entity_poly.type
_entity_poly.pdbx_seq_one_letter_code
_entity_poly.pdbx_strand_id
1 'polypeptide(L)'
;MARRAFLLGGTGQTGRALIPRLRGRGWEVVVGSRGEHELPPGVDHVQVDRADTAALEQALGNGTDVLVDFVAFEPEHAEQLLELKELIGSLVVISTASVYTDRDGRTFEEAKTPEQFPRFPVPINERGQPTVEPGDANYSTKKAAIEQVLLGQDALPATLIRAGAIYGPGGSVREWYFVKRILDERPYVILGDRGRSRFHPVSTENLAELIWLSAEHPGKRVLNAGDPGPPTLLDISRAIAAALGHDWTEVLLSTPGEPCETPWSCPRPVVLDMTEAAFEVGYRPVTTYERAVRATCEWLVEATKARPWEELMPRMAEYLQDAFDYETEDEFLRALITAD
;
A
#
# COMPACT_ATOMS: atom_id res chain seq x y z
N MET A 1 -2.26 33.15 5.22
CA MET A 1 -3.36 32.22 5.50
C MET A 1 -2.77 30.84 5.70
N ALA A 2 -3.40 29.95 6.50
CA ALA A 2 -2.98 28.57 6.58
C ALA A 2 -3.20 27.89 5.22
N ARG A 3 -2.29 26.99 4.82
CA ARG A 3 -2.49 26.18 3.60
C ARG A 3 -3.56 25.14 3.85
N ARG A 4 -4.37 24.88 2.83
CA ARG A 4 -5.49 23.94 2.90
C ARG A 4 -5.19 22.67 2.11
N ALA A 5 -5.39 21.53 2.74
CA ALA A 5 -5.30 20.20 2.13
C ALA A 5 -6.69 19.54 2.09
N PHE A 6 -7.13 19.11 0.93
CA PHE A 6 -8.33 18.29 0.76
C PHE A 6 -7.96 16.84 0.53
N LEU A 7 -8.41 15.95 1.40
CA LEU A 7 -8.06 14.52 1.40
C LEU A 7 -9.25 13.69 0.90
N LEU A 8 -9.30 13.41 -0.38
CA LEU A 8 -10.36 12.60 -0.99
C LEU A 8 -10.15 11.11 -0.70
N GLY A 9 -11.07 10.52 0.08
CA GLY A 9 -10.90 9.18 0.64
C GLY A 9 -9.97 9.12 1.87
N GLY A 10 -9.74 10.27 2.55
CA GLY A 10 -8.81 10.39 3.66
C GLY A 10 -9.22 9.68 4.96
N THR A 11 -10.34 8.97 5.01
CA THR A 11 -10.75 8.13 6.14
C THR A 11 -10.01 6.78 6.21
N GLY A 12 -9.34 6.37 5.12
CA GLY A 12 -8.55 5.13 5.05
C GLY A 12 -7.23 5.19 5.85
N GLN A 13 -6.52 4.06 5.91
CA GLN A 13 -5.28 3.91 6.69
C GLN A 13 -4.23 5.00 6.40
N THR A 14 -3.96 5.32 5.12
CA THR A 14 -2.96 6.32 4.75
C THR A 14 -3.41 7.74 5.09
N GLY A 15 -4.69 8.07 4.85
CA GLY A 15 -5.23 9.38 5.23
C GLY A 15 -5.18 9.62 6.72
N ARG A 16 -5.48 8.61 7.54
CA ARG A 16 -5.37 8.66 9.01
C ARG A 16 -3.94 8.94 9.48
N ALA A 17 -2.93 8.41 8.82
CA ALA A 17 -1.52 8.70 9.10
C ALA A 17 -1.09 10.09 8.61
N LEU A 18 -1.68 10.58 7.51
CA LEU A 18 -1.35 11.88 6.93
C LEU A 18 -1.96 13.05 7.71
N ILE A 19 -3.19 12.93 8.21
CA ILE A 19 -3.91 13.99 8.92
C ILE A 19 -3.09 14.63 10.05
N PRO A 20 -2.58 13.88 11.05
CA PRO A 20 -1.80 14.48 12.14
C PRO A 20 -0.51 15.12 11.66
N ARG A 21 0.07 14.60 10.57
CA ARG A 21 1.29 15.12 9.97
C ARG A 21 1.08 16.48 9.32
N LEU A 22 0.02 16.65 8.55
CA LEU A 22 -0.35 17.93 7.94
C LEU A 22 -0.72 18.97 9.01
N ARG A 23 -1.57 18.59 9.97
CA ARG A 23 -2.00 19.50 11.04
C ARG A 23 -0.83 19.96 11.92
N GLY A 24 0.07 19.05 12.27
CA GLY A 24 1.29 19.36 13.03
C GLY A 24 2.24 20.33 12.31
N ARG A 25 2.03 20.55 11.00
CA ARG A 25 2.78 21.49 10.16
C ARG A 25 1.95 22.72 9.74
N GLY A 26 0.82 22.95 10.40
CA GLY A 26 -0.01 24.15 10.22
C GLY A 26 -0.93 24.12 9.00
N TRP A 27 -1.20 22.97 8.42
CA TRP A 27 -2.19 22.84 7.36
C TRP A 27 -3.61 22.73 7.95
N GLU A 28 -4.55 23.40 7.31
CA GLU A 28 -5.98 23.12 7.44
C GLU A 28 -6.30 21.86 6.65
N VAL A 29 -6.92 20.88 7.31
CA VAL A 29 -7.19 19.57 6.69
C VAL A 29 -8.69 19.35 6.63
N VAL A 30 -9.19 19.14 5.41
CA VAL A 30 -10.59 18.76 5.13
C VAL A 30 -10.56 17.35 4.53
N VAL A 31 -11.40 16.46 5.05
CA VAL A 31 -11.54 15.09 4.53
C VAL A 31 -12.86 14.97 3.78
N GLY A 32 -12.76 14.59 2.51
CA GLY A 32 -13.91 14.21 1.69
C GLY A 32 -14.08 12.70 1.67
N SER A 33 -15.23 12.17 2.10
CA SER A 33 -15.56 10.74 2.03
C SER A 33 -17.06 10.50 2.11
N ARG A 34 -17.49 9.25 1.87
CA ARG A 34 -18.91 8.87 1.99
C ARG A 34 -19.43 8.84 3.42
N GLY A 35 -18.56 8.98 4.43
CA GLY A 35 -18.95 9.03 5.84
C GLY A 35 -19.01 7.67 6.55
N GLU A 36 -18.41 6.63 5.96
CA GLU A 36 -18.47 5.25 6.49
C GLU A 36 -17.52 5.00 7.68
N HIS A 37 -16.59 5.92 7.93
CA HIS A 37 -15.55 5.75 8.96
C HIS A 37 -15.40 7.01 9.82
N GLU A 38 -15.18 6.81 11.11
CA GLU A 38 -14.86 7.89 12.04
C GLU A 38 -13.51 8.53 11.75
N LEU A 39 -13.43 9.84 11.95
CA LEU A 39 -12.20 10.63 11.83
C LEU A 39 -11.65 11.02 13.21
N PRO A 40 -10.34 11.33 13.29
CA PRO A 40 -9.78 11.94 14.49
C PRO A 40 -10.51 13.21 14.90
N PRO A 41 -10.65 13.50 16.21
CA PRO A 41 -11.33 14.72 16.68
C PRO A 41 -10.71 16.00 16.08
N GLY A 42 -11.58 16.94 15.70
CA GLY A 42 -11.18 18.26 15.20
C GLY A 42 -10.62 18.23 13.75
N VAL A 43 -11.02 17.24 12.97
CA VAL A 43 -10.80 17.22 11.52
C VAL A 43 -12.12 17.55 10.82
N ASP A 44 -12.09 18.51 9.90
CA ASP A 44 -13.26 18.87 9.13
C ASP A 44 -13.60 17.76 8.12
N HIS A 45 -14.84 17.31 8.15
CA HIS A 45 -15.34 16.27 7.26
C HIS A 45 -16.45 16.79 6.38
N VAL A 46 -16.36 16.53 5.08
CA VAL A 46 -17.40 16.78 4.11
C VAL A 46 -17.84 15.44 3.52
N GLN A 47 -19.12 15.13 3.66
CA GLN A 47 -19.66 13.93 3.04
C GLN A 47 -19.78 14.17 1.54
N VAL A 48 -19.05 13.41 0.75
CA VAL A 48 -18.99 13.50 -0.70
C VAL A 48 -18.76 12.12 -1.31
N ASP A 49 -19.54 11.83 -2.34
CA ASP A 49 -19.23 10.71 -3.25
C ASP A 49 -18.34 11.26 -4.36
N ARG A 50 -17.18 10.66 -4.57
CA ARG A 50 -16.28 11.08 -5.64
C ARG A 50 -16.87 10.94 -7.04
N ALA A 51 -17.86 10.05 -7.24
CA ALA A 51 -18.55 9.90 -8.52
C ALA A 51 -19.42 11.13 -8.89
N ASP A 52 -19.74 12.00 -7.91
CA ASP A 52 -20.51 13.22 -8.11
C ASP A 52 -19.56 14.45 -8.21
N THR A 53 -19.26 14.87 -9.44
CA THR A 53 -18.37 16.00 -9.72
C THR A 53 -18.90 17.31 -9.13
N ALA A 54 -20.21 17.54 -9.18
CA ALA A 54 -20.79 18.77 -8.64
C ALA A 54 -20.72 18.82 -7.11
N ALA A 55 -20.94 17.67 -6.45
CA ALA A 55 -20.75 17.56 -5.01
C ALA A 55 -19.28 17.74 -4.62
N LEU A 56 -18.33 17.22 -5.40
CA LEU A 56 -16.89 17.40 -5.17
C LEU A 56 -16.48 18.87 -5.36
N GLU A 57 -16.98 19.55 -6.40
CA GLU A 57 -16.77 20.98 -6.62
C GLU A 57 -17.29 21.81 -5.43
N GLN A 58 -18.49 21.52 -4.96
CA GLN A 58 -19.07 22.18 -3.78
C GLN A 58 -18.23 21.90 -2.51
N ALA A 59 -17.71 20.69 -2.32
CA ALA A 59 -16.88 20.32 -1.19
C ALA A 59 -15.52 21.04 -1.20
N LEU A 60 -14.95 21.29 -2.37
CA LEU A 60 -13.73 22.08 -2.53
C LEU A 60 -13.97 23.57 -2.19
N GLY A 61 -15.16 24.09 -2.42
CA GLY A 61 -15.57 25.45 -2.06
C GLY A 61 -14.69 26.52 -2.73
N ASN A 62 -13.91 27.26 -1.93
CA ASN A 62 -13.01 28.32 -2.43
C ASN A 62 -11.65 27.76 -2.93
N GLY A 63 -11.52 26.44 -3.05
CA GLY A 63 -10.30 25.78 -3.50
C GLY A 63 -9.41 25.24 -2.37
N THR A 64 -8.38 24.56 -2.77
CA THR A 64 -7.39 23.93 -1.88
C THR A 64 -5.98 24.06 -2.46
N ASP A 65 -4.95 24.21 -1.60
CA ASP A 65 -3.55 24.25 -2.06
C ASP A 65 -3.09 22.88 -2.58
N VAL A 66 -3.58 21.80 -1.96
CA VAL A 66 -3.34 20.44 -2.41
C VAL A 66 -4.59 19.58 -2.28
N LEU A 67 -4.87 18.78 -3.32
CA LEU A 67 -5.81 17.67 -3.23
C LEU A 67 -5.02 16.37 -3.23
N VAL A 68 -5.22 15.54 -2.19
CA VAL A 68 -4.66 14.19 -2.11
C VAL A 68 -5.75 13.18 -2.41
N ASP A 69 -5.59 12.42 -3.48
CA ASP A 69 -6.58 11.42 -3.90
C ASP A 69 -6.10 9.99 -3.58
N PHE A 70 -6.76 9.36 -2.61
CA PHE A 70 -6.52 7.98 -2.22
C PHE A 70 -7.41 6.97 -2.97
N VAL A 71 -8.38 7.45 -3.74
CA VAL A 71 -9.46 6.65 -4.32
C VAL A 71 -9.64 6.86 -5.82
N ALA A 72 -8.60 7.32 -6.51
CA ALA A 72 -8.55 7.35 -7.97
C ALA A 72 -8.35 5.93 -8.52
N PHE A 73 -9.42 5.24 -8.90
CA PHE A 73 -9.39 3.87 -9.41
C PHE A 73 -9.75 3.75 -10.89
N GLU A 74 -10.46 4.71 -11.44
CA GLU A 74 -10.91 4.72 -12.83
C GLU A 74 -10.29 5.91 -13.58
N PRO A 75 -10.04 5.80 -14.91
CA PRO A 75 -9.46 6.89 -15.71
C PRO A 75 -10.27 8.19 -15.65
N GLU A 76 -11.59 8.11 -15.61
CA GLU A 76 -12.51 9.23 -15.51
C GLU A 76 -12.28 10.05 -14.22
N HIS A 77 -11.69 9.43 -13.21
CA HIS A 77 -11.32 10.13 -11.98
C HIS A 77 -10.21 11.17 -12.21
N ALA A 78 -9.30 10.90 -13.14
CA ALA A 78 -8.26 11.86 -13.50
C ALA A 78 -8.83 13.03 -14.33
N GLU A 79 -9.75 12.74 -15.27
CA GLU A 79 -10.44 13.73 -16.06
C GLU A 79 -11.26 14.67 -15.16
N GLN A 80 -12.00 14.12 -14.21
CA GLN A 80 -12.73 14.87 -13.18
C GLN A 80 -11.84 15.86 -12.42
N LEU A 81 -10.65 15.43 -12.00
CA LEU A 81 -9.72 16.30 -11.29
C LEU A 81 -9.20 17.44 -12.19
N LEU A 82 -9.05 17.21 -13.49
CA LEU A 82 -8.67 18.24 -14.46
C LEU A 82 -9.82 19.22 -14.76
N GLU A 83 -11.07 18.79 -14.74
CA GLU A 83 -12.24 19.68 -14.81
C GLU A 83 -12.26 20.66 -13.63
N LEU A 84 -11.84 20.23 -12.45
CA LEU A 84 -11.82 21.01 -11.21
C LEU A 84 -10.50 21.76 -10.96
N LYS A 85 -9.59 21.80 -11.93
CA LYS A 85 -8.22 22.34 -11.79
C LYS A 85 -8.14 23.77 -11.24
N GLU A 86 -9.13 24.62 -11.52
CA GLU A 86 -9.15 26.01 -11.04
C GLU A 86 -9.35 26.10 -9.50
N LEU A 87 -9.82 25.02 -8.87
CA LEU A 87 -10.01 24.90 -7.43
C LEU A 87 -8.85 24.14 -6.74
N ILE A 88 -7.86 23.66 -7.49
CA ILE A 88 -6.82 22.77 -6.98
C ILE A 88 -5.44 23.36 -7.32
N GLY A 89 -4.65 23.70 -6.30
CA GLY A 89 -3.29 24.20 -6.50
C GLY A 89 -2.32 23.12 -6.99
N SER A 90 -2.43 21.92 -6.45
CA SER A 90 -1.62 20.75 -6.86
C SER A 90 -2.32 19.43 -6.50
N LEU A 91 -1.92 18.35 -7.18
CA LEU A 91 -2.41 16.99 -6.93
C LEU A 91 -1.31 16.09 -6.34
N VAL A 92 -1.71 15.23 -5.39
CA VAL A 92 -0.97 14.03 -5.04
C VAL A 92 -1.91 12.84 -5.16
N VAL A 93 -1.63 11.92 -6.07
CA VAL A 93 -2.50 10.78 -6.36
C VAL A 93 -1.78 9.49 -6.05
N ILE A 94 -2.43 8.60 -5.30
CA ILE A 94 -1.87 7.30 -4.97
C ILE A 94 -2.05 6.36 -6.16
N SER A 95 -0.93 6.03 -6.79
CA SER A 95 -0.79 4.99 -7.80
C SER A 95 -0.25 3.70 -7.16
N THR A 96 0.31 2.81 -7.94
CA THR A 96 0.74 1.49 -7.49
C THR A 96 1.98 1.01 -8.23
N ALA A 97 2.83 0.24 -7.56
CA ALA A 97 3.94 -0.46 -8.21
C ALA A 97 3.46 -1.55 -9.19
N SER A 98 2.18 -1.96 -9.15
CA SER A 98 1.63 -2.95 -10.07
C SER A 98 1.55 -2.47 -11.54
N VAL A 99 1.71 -1.17 -11.78
CA VAL A 99 1.80 -0.66 -13.16
C VAL A 99 3.08 -1.09 -13.88
N TYR A 100 4.12 -1.49 -13.17
CA TYR A 100 5.38 -1.89 -13.79
C TYR A 100 5.26 -3.22 -14.55
N THR A 101 5.88 -3.29 -15.73
CA THR A 101 6.13 -4.52 -16.47
C THR A 101 7.63 -4.79 -16.56
N ASP A 102 8.03 -6.03 -16.78
CA ASP A 102 9.39 -6.31 -17.22
C ASP A 102 9.57 -6.03 -18.71
N ARG A 103 10.77 -6.26 -19.24
CA ARG A 103 11.10 -6.00 -20.64
C ARG A 103 10.32 -6.87 -21.64
N ASP A 104 9.76 -7.99 -21.19
CA ASP A 104 8.93 -8.90 -21.97
C ASP A 104 7.43 -8.57 -21.83
N GLY A 105 7.08 -7.49 -21.11
CA GLY A 105 5.69 -7.05 -20.87
C GLY A 105 4.95 -7.85 -19.78
N ARG A 106 5.66 -8.70 -19.01
CA ARG A 106 5.01 -9.48 -17.92
C ARG A 106 4.68 -8.60 -16.75
N THR A 107 3.53 -8.88 -16.11
CA THR A 107 3.01 -8.22 -14.89
C THR A 107 2.87 -9.22 -13.77
N PHE A 108 2.86 -8.78 -12.51
CA PHE A 108 2.53 -9.70 -11.42
C PHE A 108 1.03 -9.91 -11.24
N GLU A 109 0.19 -9.06 -11.80
CA GLU A 109 -1.27 -9.23 -11.78
C GLU A 109 -1.73 -10.38 -12.70
N GLU A 110 -1.02 -10.61 -13.81
CA GLU A 110 -1.35 -11.65 -14.79
C GLU A 110 -0.56 -12.95 -14.58
N ALA A 111 0.47 -12.92 -13.75
CA ALA A 111 1.31 -14.09 -13.50
C ALA A 111 0.56 -15.17 -12.72
N LYS A 112 0.39 -16.34 -13.33
CA LYS A 112 -0.25 -17.53 -12.73
C LYS A 112 0.76 -18.59 -12.31
N THR A 113 2.00 -18.48 -12.78
CA THR A 113 3.09 -19.41 -12.45
C THR A 113 4.37 -18.62 -12.13
N PRO A 114 5.33 -19.20 -11.42
CA PRO A 114 6.62 -18.57 -11.14
C PRO A 114 7.39 -18.14 -12.40
N GLU A 115 7.24 -18.86 -13.52
CA GLU A 115 7.89 -18.55 -14.80
C GLU A 115 7.31 -17.28 -15.44
N GLN A 116 5.99 -17.09 -15.31
CA GLN A 116 5.27 -15.92 -15.81
C GLN A 116 5.51 -14.67 -14.97
N PHE A 117 5.97 -14.84 -13.72
CA PHE A 117 6.25 -13.69 -12.84
C PHE A 117 7.34 -12.79 -13.45
N PRO A 118 7.15 -11.45 -13.43
CA PRO A 118 8.07 -10.52 -14.09
C PRO A 118 9.50 -10.59 -13.55
N ARG A 119 10.46 -10.25 -14.41
CA ARG A 119 11.90 -10.17 -14.11
C ARG A 119 12.31 -8.71 -14.02
N PHE A 120 12.03 -8.09 -12.90
CA PHE A 120 12.40 -6.71 -12.67
C PHE A 120 13.91 -6.55 -12.41
N PRO A 121 14.50 -5.37 -12.69
CA PRO A 121 15.76 -4.96 -12.08
C PRO A 121 15.54 -4.78 -10.56
N VAL A 122 16.61 -4.90 -9.80
CA VAL A 122 16.57 -4.67 -8.36
C VAL A 122 17.61 -3.60 -8.02
N PRO A 123 17.16 -2.39 -7.64
CA PRO A 123 15.77 -1.93 -7.51
C PRO A 123 15.10 -1.50 -8.82
N ILE A 124 13.76 -1.34 -8.81
CA ILE A 124 12.93 -0.82 -9.89
C ILE A 124 12.94 0.71 -9.84
N ASN A 125 13.41 1.36 -10.90
CA ASN A 125 13.49 2.81 -11.01
C ASN A 125 12.35 3.37 -11.87
N GLU A 126 11.81 4.54 -11.50
CA GLU A 126 10.68 5.17 -12.21
C GLU A 126 11.00 5.57 -13.65
N ARG A 127 12.23 6.02 -13.91
CA ARG A 127 12.62 6.66 -15.18
C ARG A 127 12.91 5.70 -16.31
N GLY A 128 13.09 4.45 -16.07
CA GLY A 128 13.53 3.51 -17.12
C GLY A 128 12.75 2.21 -17.15
N GLN A 129 11.88 1.99 -16.20
CA GLN A 129 11.09 0.77 -16.13
C GLN A 129 9.81 0.92 -16.95
N PRO A 130 9.53 0.01 -17.90
CA PRO A 130 8.26 0.01 -18.62
C PRO A 130 7.06 -0.19 -17.69
N THR A 131 5.91 0.30 -18.14
CA THR A 131 4.62 0.12 -17.48
C THR A 131 3.65 -0.60 -18.41
N VAL A 132 2.55 -1.11 -17.84
CA VAL A 132 1.44 -1.64 -18.63
C VAL A 132 0.89 -0.55 -19.57
N GLU A 133 0.34 -0.96 -20.69
CA GLU A 133 -0.40 -0.06 -21.57
C GLU A 133 -1.62 0.48 -20.79
N PRO A 134 -1.85 1.82 -20.84
CA PRO A 134 -3.03 2.42 -20.23
C PRO A 134 -4.33 1.85 -20.79
N GLY A 135 -5.32 1.61 -19.93
CA GLY A 135 -6.61 1.03 -20.34
C GLY A 135 -7.55 0.79 -19.17
N ASP A 136 -8.61 0.03 -19.41
CA ASP A 136 -9.67 -0.28 -18.44
C ASP A 136 -9.77 -1.79 -18.08
N ALA A 137 -8.85 -2.61 -18.60
CA ALA A 137 -8.94 -4.07 -18.51
C ALA A 137 -8.78 -4.61 -17.09
N ASN A 138 -7.91 -4.00 -16.27
CA ASN A 138 -7.63 -4.43 -14.90
C ASN A 138 -7.14 -3.25 -14.04
N TYR A 139 -6.86 -3.52 -12.76
CA TYR A 139 -6.42 -2.49 -11.83
C TYR A 139 -5.15 -1.75 -12.28
N SER A 140 -4.15 -2.47 -12.78
CA SER A 140 -2.87 -1.89 -13.21
C SER A 140 -3.03 -1.01 -14.44
N THR A 141 -3.78 -1.45 -15.46
CA THR A 141 -4.04 -0.68 -16.68
C THR A 141 -4.85 0.59 -16.41
N LYS A 142 -5.84 0.53 -15.50
CA LYS A 142 -6.60 1.70 -15.04
C LYS A 142 -5.71 2.70 -14.32
N LYS A 143 -4.82 2.25 -13.43
CA LYS A 143 -3.86 3.13 -12.76
C LYS A 143 -2.88 3.77 -13.75
N ALA A 144 -2.39 3.02 -14.74
CA ALA A 144 -1.56 3.57 -15.81
C ALA A 144 -2.31 4.62 -16.67
N ALA A 145 -3.60 4.43 -16.93
CA ALA A 145 -4.43 5.41 -17.63
C ALA A 145 -4.61 6.71 -16.82
N ILE A 146 -4.83 6.62 -15.50
CA ILE A 146 -4.82 7.78 -14.60
C ILE A 146 -3.48 8.53 -14.68
N GLU A 147 -2.35 7.81 -14.61
CA GLU A 147 -1.02 8.40 -14.75
C GLU A 147 -0.85 9.10 -16.10
N GLN A 148 -1.27 8.45 -17.19
CA GLN A 148 -1.18 9.02 -18.54
C GLN A 148 -1.96 10.35 -18.66
N VAL A 149 -3.19 10.41 -18.17
CA VAL A 149 -4.03 11.63 -18.19
C VAL A 149 -3.37 12.75 -17.38
N LEU A 150 -2.96 12.48 -16.15
CA LEU A 150 -2.43 13.51 -15.25
C LEU A 150 -1.02 13.99 -15.64
N LEU A 151 -0.20 13.12 -16.24
CA LEU A 151 1.14 13.49 -16.72
C LEU A 151 1.11 14.10 -18.12
N GLY A 152 0.06 13.85 -18.90
CA GLY A 152 -0.11 14.36 -20.26
C GLY A 152 -0.44 15.84 -20.39
N GLN A 153 -0.64 16.55 -19.27
CA GLN A 153 -1.05 17.94 -19.21
C GLN A 153 -0.09 18.81 -18.34
N ASP A 154 -0.11 20.13 -18.51
CA ASP A 154 0.76 21.08 -17.78
C ASP A 154 -0.04 22.09 -16.94
N ALA A 155 -1.38 22.02 -16.96
CA ALA A 155 -2.24 22.98 -16.30
C ALA A 155 -2.30 22.81 -14.78
N LEU A 156 -2.06 21.59 -14.26
CA LEU A 156 -2.17 21.25 -12.85
C LEU A 156 -0.96 20.39 -12.43
N PRO A 157 -0.09 20.84 -11.50
CA PRO A 157 0.99 20.03 -10.98
C PRO A 157 0.45 18.73 -10.34
N ALA A 158 0.96 17.56 -10.75
CA ALA A 158 0.53 16.27 -10.26
C ALA A 158 1.71 15.38 -9.89
N THR A 159 1.79 14.98 -8.63
CA THR A 159 2.71 13.93 -8.17
C THR A 159 1.94 12.62 -8.03
N LEU A 160 2.39 11.61 -8.77
CA LEU A 160 1.84 10.25 -8.72
C LEU A 160 2.76 9.36 -7.90
N ILE A 161 2.22 8.69 -6.87
CA ILE A 161 3.01 7.87 -5.97
C ILE A 161 2.72 6.39 -6.24
N ARG A 162 3.69 5.68 -6.83
CA ARG A 162 3.66 4.23 -7.06
C ARG A 162 4.04 3.51 -5.78
N ALA A 163 3.04 3.24 -4.95
CA ALA A 163 3.24 2.59 -3.67
C ALA A 163 3.51 1.08 -3.83
N GLY A 164 4.42 0.56 -3.02
CA GLY A 164 4.56 -0.87 -2.76
C GLY A 164 3.38 -1.42 -1.95
N ALA A 165 3.60 -2.52 -1.19
CA ALA A 165 2.56 -3.08 -0.35
C ALA A 165 2.33 -2.18 0.88
N ILE A 166 1.23 -1.42 0.87
CA ILE A 166 0.89 -0.51 1.97
C ILE A 166 0.46 -1.31 3.20
N TYR A 167 1.04 -1.01 4.36
CA TYR A 167 0.64 -1.55 5.65
C TYR A 167 0.55 -0.45 6.71
N GLY A 168 -0.27 -0.70 7.74
CA GLY A 168 -0.52 0.23 8.83
C GLY A 168 -1.88 -0.04 9.47
N PRO A 169 -2.19 0.58 10.63
CA PRO A 169 -3.49 0.44 11.28
C PRO A 169 -4.65 0.87 10.38
N GLY A 170 -5.74 0.12 10.37
CA GLY A 170 -6.98 0.47 9.65
C GLY A 170 -7.07 -0.02 8.21
N GLY A 171 -6.15 -0.88 7.77
CA GLY A 171 -6.12 -1.43 6.41
C GLY A 171 -6.37 -2.93 6.31
N SER A 172 -6.57 -3.41 5.08
CA SER A 172 -6.54 -4.84 4.75
C SER A 172 -5.09 -5.24 4.52
N VAL A 173 -4.44 -5.81 5.54
CA VAL A 173 -2.99 -5.98 5.59
C VAL A 173 -2.54 -7.43 5.56
N ARG A 174 -1.44 -7.68 4.86
CA ARG A 174 -0.84 -9.01 4.67
C ARG A 174 -0.27 -9.61 5.96
N GLU A 175 0.06 -8.76 6.92
CA GLU A 175 0.55 -9.10 8.26
C GLU A 175 -0.40 -10.02 9.01
N TRP A 176 -1.71 -9.97 8.67
CA TRP A 176 -2.72 -10.84 9.29
C TRP A 176 -2.38 -12.33 9.18
N TYR A 177 -1.75 -12.75 8.10
CA TYR A 177 -1.30 -14.15 7.94
C TYR A 177 -0.46 -14.63 9.12
N PHE A 178 0.47 -13.81 9.60
CA PHE A 178 1.33 -14.13 10.74
C PHE A 178 0.65 -13.85 12.08
N VAL A 179 -0.05 -12.70 12.19
CA VAL A 179 -0.76 -12.32 13.43
C VAL A 179 -1.78 -13.38 13.82
N LYS A 180 -2.56 -13.88 12.86
CA LYS A 180 -3.55 -14.94 13.15
C LYS A 180 -2.88 -16.23 13.64
N ARG A 181 -1.77 -16.66 13.03
CA ARG A 181 -1.02 -17.82 13.50
C ARG A 181 -0.52 -17.66 14.93
N ILE A 182 -0.08 -16.47 15.30
CA ILE A 182 0.34 -16.16 16.67
C ILE A 182 -0.86 -16.21 17.64
N LEU A 183 -2.00 -15.64 17.26
CA LEU A 183 -3.23 -15.68 18.07
C LEU A 183 -3.79 -17.11 18.23
N ASP A 184 -3.56 -17.98 17.23
CA ASP A 184 -3.90 -19.39 17.25
C ASP A 184 -2.81 -20.26 17.94
N GLU A 185 -1.80 -19.61 18.56
CA GLU A 185 -0.70 -20.25 19.30
C GLU A 185 0.08 -21.29 18.47
N ARG A 186 0.24 -21.05 17.14
CA ARG A 186 0.98 -21.97 16.27
C ARG A 186 2.45 -22.01 16.67
N PRO A 187 3.03 -23.22 16.92
CA PRO A 187 4.43 -23.35 17.30
C PRO A 187 5.40 -23.28 16.11
N TYR A 188 4.89 -23.23 14.88
CA TYR A 188 5.71 -23.24 13.67
C TYR A 188 5.24 -22.16 12.70
N VAL A 189 6.17 -21.70 11.86
CA VAL A 189 5.90 -21.01 10.61
C VAL A 189 6.66 -21.68 9.47
N ILE A 190 5.98 -22.02 8.38
CA ILE A 190 6.58 -22.66 7.21
C ILE A 190 6.79 -21.59 6.14
N LEU A 191 8.04 -21.43 5.69
CA LEU A 191 8.40 -20.39 4.70
C LEU A 191 9.11 -21.03 3.49
N GLY A 192 8.56 -20.84 2.31
CA GLY A 192 9.17 -21.26 1.04
C GLY A 192 10.37 -20.41 0.66
N ASP A 193 11.19 -20.89 -0.26
CA ASP A 193 12.44 -20.24 -0.70
C ASP A 193 13.32 -19.77 0.47
N ARG A 194 13.34 -20.51 1.57
CA ARG A 194 14.02 -20.16 2.82
C ARG A 194 13.66 -18.77 3.35
N GLY A 195 12.45 -18.31 3.08
CA GLY A 195 11.99 -16.96 3.46
C GLY A 195 12.68 -15.81 2.75
N ARG A 196 13.32 -16.03 1.58
CA ARG A 196 14.08 -15.02 0.84
C ARG A 196 13.23 -14.09 -0.02
N SER A 197 11.94 -14.40 -0.24
CA SER A 197 11.02 -13.53 -0.98
C SER A 197 11.12 -12.08 -0.51
N ARG A 198 11.06 -11.14 -1.44
CA ARG A 198 11.05 -9.69 -1.16
C ARG A 198 9.98 -9.02 -1.98
N PHE A 199 8.89 -8.63 -1.33
CA PHE A 199 7.87 -7.77 -1.90
C PHE A 199 7.83 -6.47 -1.10
N HIS A 200 8.27 -5.37 -1.71
CA HIS A 200 8.57 -4.12 -0.99
C HIS A 200 7.37 -3.56 -0.23
N PRO A 201 7.37 -3.54 1.11
CA PRO A 201 6.34 -2.89 1.90
C PRO A 201 6.53 -1.38 1.95
N VAL A 202 5.46 -0.65 2.25
CA VAL A 202 5.51 0.76 2.63
C VAL A 202 4.57 1.02 3.80
N SER A 203 5.11 1.53 4.89
CA SER A 203 4.31 1.93 6.04
C SER A 203 3.48 3.18 5.72
N THR A 204 2.29 3.26 6.31
CA THR A 204 1.45 4.46 6.19
C THR A 204 2.17 5.71 6.73
N GLU A 205 3.12 5.56 7.66
CA GLU A 205 3.93 6.67 8.17
C GLU A 205 4.92 7.21 7.12
N ASN A 206 5.66 6.32 6.45
CA ASN A 206 6.58 6.69 5.38
C ASN A 206 5.84 7.23 4.17
N LEU A 207 4.70 6.64 3.81
CA LEU A 207 3.86 7.12 2.73
C LEU A 207 3.29 8.50 3.04
N ALA A 208 2.82 8.74 4.26
CA ALA A 208 2.33 10.06 4.70
C ALA A 208 3.43 11.13 4.69
N GLU A 209 4.69 10.78 5.03
CA GLU A 209 5.83 11.69 4.87
C GLU A 209 6.05 12.07 3.42
N LEU A 210 6.05 11.09 2.51
CA LEU A 210 6.25 11.35 1.09
C LEU A 210 5.11 12.19 0.49
N ILE A 211 3.84 11.91 0.88
CA ILE A 211 2.68 12.70 0.45
C ILE A 211 2.80 14.15 0.93
N TRP A 212 3.15 14.36 2.21
CA TRP A 212 3.35 15.71 2.75
C TRP A 212 4.45 16.46 2.00
N LEU A 213 5.62 15.85 1.79
CA LEU A 213 6.72 16.46 1.03
C LEU A 213 6.31 16.79 -0.41
N SER A 214 5.51 15.93 -1.03
CA SER A 214 4.97 16.18 -2.37
C SER A 214 4.03 17.37 -2.39
N ALA A 215 3.24 17.59 -1.32
CA ALA A 215 2.39 18.77 -1.16
C ALA A 215 3.19 20.05 -0.90
N GLU A 216 4.33 19.96 -0.19
CA GLU A 216 5.26 21.09 0.01
C GLU A 216 6.00 21.49 -1.27
N HIS A 217 6.22 20.54 -2.17
CA HIS A 217 6.98 20.71 -3.41
C HIS A 217 6.12 20.31 -4.64
N PRO A 218 5.09 21.11 -5.02
CA PRO A 218 4.27 20.82 -6.18
C PRO A 218 5.09 20.58 -7.44
N GLY A 219 4.71 19.59 -8.26
CA GLY A 219 5.41 19.29 -9.50
C GLY A 219 4.76 18.16 -10.28
N LYS A 220 5.14 18.00 -11.56
CA LYS A 220 4.68 16.93 -12.43
C LYS A 220 5.70 15.79 -12.41
N ARG A 221 5.39 14.71 -11.71
CA ARG A 221 6.34 13.61 -11.51
C ARG A 221 5.69 12.30 -11.06
N VAL A 222 6.46 11.22 -11.17
CA VAL A 222 6.14 9.92 -10.57
C VAL A 222 7.22 9.62 -9.52
N LEU A 223 6.81 9.13 -8.35
CA LEU A 223 7.68 8.70 -7.27
C LEU A 223 7.30 7.31 -6.79
N ASN A 224 8.27 6.45 -6.59
CA ASN A 224 8.07 5.21 -5.85
C ASN A 224 7.88 5.47 -4.36
N ALA A 225 7.16 4.57 -3.67
CA ALA A 225 7.06 4.56 -2.22
C ALA A 225 7.32 3.16 -1.67
N GLY A 226 8.36 3.03 -0.86
CA GLY A 226 8.78 1.81 -0.16
C GLY A 226 9.52 2.15 1.13
N ASP A 227 9.54 1.22 2.06
CA ASP A 227 10.28 1.35 3.32
C ASP A 227 11.79 1.20 3.10
N PRO A 228 12.64 1.78 3.95
CA PRO A 228 14.09 1.59 3.84
C PRO A 228 14.46 0.14 4.15
N GLY A 229 15.43 -0.41 3.38
CA GLY A 229 15.93 -1.76 3.60
C GLY A 229 14.84 -2.83 3.46
N PRO A 230 14.28 -3.03 2.23
CA PRO A 230 13.11 -3.91 2.03
C PRO A 230 13.36 -5.29 2.66
N PRO A 231 12.53 -5.70 3.65
CA PRO A 231 12.72 -6.92 4.40
C PRO A 231 12.50 -8.16 3.52
N THR A 232 13.16 -9.26 3.87
CA THR A 232 12.79 -10.59 3.37
C THR A 232 11.51 -11.07 4.06
N LEU A 233 10.87 -12.08 3.49
CA LEU A 233 9.73 -12.75 4.13
C LEU A 233 10.09 -13.26 5.54
N LEU A 234 11.30 -13.77 5.73
CA LEU A 234 11.80 -14.19 7.03
C LEU A 234 11.94 -13.02 8.01
N ASP A 235 12.45 -11.87 7.55
CA ASP A 235 12.54 -10.66 8.38
C ASP A 235 11.15 -10.15 8.79
N ILE A 236 10.17 -10.20 7.88
CA ILE A 236 8.76 -9.86 8.14
C ILE A 236 8.18 -10.76 9.23
N SER A 237 8.34 -12.09 9.08
CA SER A 237 7.88 -13.09 10.04
C SER A 237 8.46 -12.82 11.45
N ARG A 238 9.77 -12.60 11.53
CA ARG A 238 10.48 -12.31 12.79
C ARG A 238 10.06 -10.98 13.41
N ALA A 239 9.88 -9.93 12.59
CA ALA A 239 9.45 -8.62 13.08
C ALA A 239 8.04 -8.67 13.70
N ILE A 240 7.11 -9.42 13.09
CA ILE A 240 5.75 -9.61 13.60
C ILE A 240 5.77 -10.45 14.88
N ALA A 241 6.52 -11.57 14.92
CA ALA A 241 6.66 -12.39 16.10
C ALA A 241 7.24 -11.58 17.28
N ALA A 242 8.32 -10.82 17.04
CA ALA A 242 8.92 -9.94 18.05
C ALA A 242 7.95 -8.83 18.52
N ALA A 243 7.13 -8.27 17.61
CA ALA A 243 6.13 -7.25 17.96
C ALA A 243 5.07 -7.76 18.94
N LEU A 244 4.70 -9.05 18.84
CA LEU A 244 3.67 -9.70 19.65
C LEU A 244 4.26 -10.57 20.79
N GLY A 245 5.59 -10.63 20.94
CA GLY A 245 6.25 -11.43 21.98
C GLY A 245 6.05 -12.93 21.82
N HIS A 246 5.99 -13.42 20.58
CA HIS A 246 5.81 -14.84 20.23
C HIS A 246 7.09 -15.46 19.70
N ASP A 247 7.32 -16.70 20.09
CA ASP A 247 8.41 -17.53 19.58
C ASP A 247 7.86 -18.76 18.86
N TRP A 248 8.30 -18.99 17.64
CA TRP A 248 7.99 -20.18 16.86
C TRP A 248 9.22 -20.80 16.20
N THR A 249 9.09 -22.06 15.82
CA THR A 249 10.11 -22.75 15.01
C THR A 249 9.92 -22.39 13.54
N GLU A 250 10.95 -21.82 12.91
CA GLU A 250 10.96 -21.48 11.49
C GLU A 250 11.33 -22.73 10.67
N VAL A 251 10.39 -23.23 9.86
CA VAL A 251 10.61 -24.33 8.91
C VAL A 251 10.89 -23.72 7.54
N LEU A 252 12.17 -23.73 7.14
CA LEU A 252 12.65 -23.05 5.94
C LEU A 252 12.81 -24.03 4.78
N LEU A 253 11.83 -24.11 3.90
CA LEU A 253 11.83 -24.99 2.72
C LEU A 253 12.64 -24.36 1.58
N SER A 254 13.34 -25.20 0.82
CA SER A 254 14.14 -24.75 -0.33
C SER A 254 13.29 -24.43 -1.55
N THR A 255 12.08 -24.97 -1.64
CA THR A 255 11.14 -24.77 -2.76
C THR A 255 9.98 -23.87 -2.34
N PRO A 256 9.44 -23.03 -3.23
CA PRO A 256 8.15 -22.37 -3.02
C PRO A 256 7.00 -23.38 -3.24
N GLY A 257 5.78 -22.98 -2.85
CA GLY A 257 4.55 -23.76 -3.06
C GLY A 257 3.85 -24.10 -1.74
N GLU A 258 2.69 -24.75 -1.84
CA GLU A 258 1.91 -25.20 -0.69
C GLU A 258 2.71 -26.20 0.18
N PRO A 259 2.60 -26.14 1.53
CA PRO A 259 1.77 -25.22 2.32
C PRO A 259 2.52 -23.94 2.79
N CYS A 260 3.59 -23.53 2.11
CA CYS A 260 4.47 -22.44 2.54
C CYS A 260 4.22 -21.10 1.80
N GLU A 261 3.13 -20.98 1.04
CA GLU A 261 2.74 -19.72 0.41
C GLU A 261 2.14 -18.76 1.42
N THR A 262 2.57 -17.50 1.31
CA THR A 262 2.10 -16.41 2.15
C THR A 262 1.75 -15.20 1.28
N PRO A 263 0.97 -14.21 1.77
CA PRO A 263 0.71 -12.98 1.02
C PRO A 263 1.98 -12.17 0.67
N TRP A 264 3.10 -12.50 1.28
CA TRP A 264 4.41 -11.88 1.04
C TRP A 264 5.31 -12.72 0.12
N SER A 265 4.87 -13.92 -0.25
CA SER A 265 5.62 -14.78 -1.16
C SER A 265 5.63 -14.20 -2.56
N CYS A 266 6.79 -14.18 -3.19
CA CYS A 266 6.95 -13.84 -4.60
C CYS A 266 8.14 -14.62 -5.18
N PRO A 267 8.01 -15.11 -6.43
CA PRO A 267 9.06 -15.89 -7.06
C PRO A 267 10.35 -15.13 -7.34
N ARG A 268 10.26 -13.80 -7.46
CA ARG A 268 11.40 -12.89 -7.71
C ARG A 268 11.22 -11.60 -6.94
N PRO A 269 12.31 -10.91 -6.55
CA PRO A 269 12.23 -9.67 -5.79
C PRO A 269 11.47 -8.57 -6.55
N VAL A 270 10.59 -7.88 -5.81
CA VAL A 270 9.94 -6.64 -6.21
C VAL A 270 10.40 -5.56 -5.24
N VAL A 271 11.43 -4.82 -5.61
CA VAL A 271 12.08 -3.81 -4.77
C VAL A 271 12.13 -2.48 -5.50
N LEU A 272 11.55 -1.44 -4.92
CA LEU A 272 11.44 -0.12 -5.50
C LEU A 272 12.69 0.73 -5.18
N ASP A 273 13.16 1.52 -6.14
CA ASP A 273 14.16 2.55 -5.94
C ASP A 273 13.52 3.81 -5.34
N MET A 274 14.08 4.33 -4.28
CA MET A 274 13.60 5.54 -3.59
C MET A 274 14.45 6.78 -3.89
N THR A 275 15.36 6.69 -4.84
CA THR A 275 16.31 7.77 -5.17
C THR A 275 15.60 9.01 -5.70
N GLU A 276 14.59 8.84 -6.57
CA GLU A 276 13.83 9.96 -7.12
C GLU A 276 13.06 10.70 -6.03
N ALA A 277 12.42 10.00 -5.09
CA ALA A 277 11.74 10.62 -3.96
C ALA A 277 12.73 11.43 -3.08
N ALA A 278 13.92 10.89 -2.86
CA ALA A 278 14.97 11.60 -2.11
C ALA A 278 15.48 12.84 -2.85
N PHE A 279 15.61 12.76 -4.17
CA PHE A 279 16.13 13.86 -4.99
C PHE A 279 15.10 14.96 -5.24
N GLU A 280 13.89 14.59 -5.65
CA GLU A 280 12.86 15.53 -6.11
C GLU A 280 12.17 16.29 -4.96
N VAL A 281 11.96 15.63 -3.82
CA VAL A 281 11.22 16.22 -2.70
C VAL A 281 11.97 16.14 -1.36
N GLY A 282 13.24 15.72 -1.37
CA GLY A 282 14.04 15.61 -0.14
C GLY A 282 13.58 14.49 0.80
N TYR A 283 12.87 13.49 0.29
CA TYR A 283 12.33 12.41 1.10
C TYR A 283 13.41 11.69 1.92
N ARG A 284 13.09 11.46 3.18
CA ARG A 284 13.83 10.58 4.08
C ARG A 284 12.82 9.72 4.84
N PRO A 285 13.03 8.40 4.94
CA PRO A 285 12.14 7.55 5.71
C PRO A 285 12.12 7.96 7.19
N VAL A 286 10.94 7.92 7.79
CA VAL A 286 10.73 8.29 9.20
C VAL A 286 10.68 7.07 10.11
N THR A 287 10.50 5.89 9.54
CA THR A 287 10.45 4.61 10.25
C THR A 287 11.03 3.47 9.41
N THR A 288 11.25 2.29 10.02
CA THR A 288 11.59 1.04 9.36
C THR A 288 10.44 0.05 9.50
N TYR A 289 10.46 -1.06 8.75
CA TYR A 289 9.42 -2.10 8.85
C TYR A 289 9.29 -2.62 10.29
N GLU A 290 10.39 -2.97 10.94
CA GLU A 290 10.40 -3.54 12.29
C GLU A 290 9.80 -2.62 13.35
N ARG A 291 9.89 -1.30 13.15
CA ARG A 291 9.30 -0.30 14.05
C ARG A 291 7.83 -0.09 13.78
N ALA A 292 7.48 0.11 12.52
CA ALA A 292 6.11 0.47 12.11
C ALA A 292 5.15 -0.71 12.23
N VAL A 293 5.60 -1.95 12.00
CA VAL A 293 4.72 -3.13 12.02
C VAL A 293 4.10 -3.38 13.39
N ARG A 294 4.73 -2.95 14.47
CA ARG A 294 4.18 -3.08 15.84
C ARG A 294 2.79 -2.46 15.95
N ALA A 295 2.61 -1.21 15.50
CA ALA A 295 1.31 -0.55 15.54
C ALA A 295 0.26 -1.28 14.68
N THR A 296 0.67 -1.87 13.57
CA THR A 296 -0.20 -2.70 12.73
C THR A 296 -0.64 -3.96 13.46
N CYS A 297 0.28 -4.66 14.11
CA CYS A 297 -0.01 -5.86 14.89
C CYS A 297 -0.93 -5.56 16.08
N GLU A 298 -0.64 -4.51 16.84
CA GLU A 298 -1.47 -4.07 17.97
C GLU A 298 -2.91 -3.73 17.52
N TRP A 299 -3.04 -3.01 16.40
CA TRP A 299 -4.34 -2.71 15.81
C TRP A 299 -5.08 -3.97 15.36
N LEU A 300 -4.42 -4.92 14.71
CA LEU A 300 -5.03 -6.18 14.26
C LEU A 300 -5.57 -6.98 15.45
N VAL A 301 -4.77 -7.12 16.52
CA VAL A 301 -5.18 -7.83 17.73
C VAL A 301 -6.41 -7.19 18.37
N GLU A 302 -6.47 -5.86 18.48
CA GLU A 302 -7.61 -5.18 19.09
C GLU A 302 -8.85 -5.17 18.18
N ALA A 303 -8.69 -4.91 16.90
CA ALA A 303 -9.80 -4.83 15.95
C ALA A 303 -10.51 -6.19 15.78
N THR A 304 -9.76 -7.28 15.80
CA THR A 304 -10.31 -8.64 15.66
C THR A 304 -10.98 -9.19 16.94
N LYS A 305 -10.77 -8.58 18.10
CA LYS A 305 -11.58 -8.84 19.29
C LYS A 305 -13.00 -8.30 19.17
N ALA A 306 -13.15 -7.16 18.45
CA ALA A 306 -14.43 -6.48 18.31
C ALA A 306 -15.27 -6.98 17.12
N ARG A 307 -14.61 -7.55 16.09
CA ARG A 307 -15.26 -8.00 14.86
C ARG A 307 -14.50 -9.18 14.25
N PRO A 308 -15.18 -10.18 13.65
CA PRO A 308 -14.53 -11.22 12.87
C PRO A 308 -13.60 -10.62 11.80
N TRP A 309 -12.42 -11.20 11.63
CA TRP A 309 -11.41 -10.65 10.74
C TRP A 309 -11.85 -10.70 9.26
N GLU A 310 -12.69 -11.65 8.90
CA GLU A 310 -13.27 -11.79 7.56
C GLU A 310 -14.16 -10.58 7.20
N GLU A 311 -14.88 -10.06 8.18
CA GLU A 311 -15.69 -8.84 8.01
C GLU A 311 -14.82 -7.56 8.06
N LEU A 312 -13.74 -7.60 8.83
CA LEU A 312 -12.80 -6.48 8.95
C LEU A 312 -11.96 -6.31 7.68
N MET A 313 -11.55 -7.43 7.07
CA MET A 313 -10.64 -7.49 5.92
C MET A 313 -11.15 -8.43 4.82
N PRO A 314 -12.30 -8.15 4.18
CA PRO A 314 -12.96 -9.08 3.26
C PRO A 314 -12.06 -9.49 2.07
N ARG A 315 -11.25 -8.57 1.53
CA ARG A 315 -10.30 -8.90 0.45
C ARG A 315 -9.19 -9.85 0.90
N MET A 316 -8.77 -9.74 2.16
CA MET A 316 -7.78 -10.65 2.72
C MET A 316 -8.42 -12.01 3.02
N ALA A 317 -9.69 -12.05 3.39
CA ALA A 317 -10.42 -13.29 3.60
C ALA A 317 -10.56 -14.09 2.29
N GLU A 318 -10.85 -13.43 1.17
CA GLU A 318 -10.86 -14.07 -0.14
C GLU A 318 -9.47 -14.62 -0.51
N TYR A 319 -8.40 -13.91 -0.18
CA TYR A 319 -7.04 -14.32 -0.50
C TYR A 319 -6.52 -15.46 0.38
N LEU A 320 -6.95 -15.52 1.65
CA LEU A 320 -6.45 -16.45 2.66
C LEU A 320 -7.39 -17.62 2.94
N GLN A 321 -8.30 -18.00 2.02
CA GLN A 321 -9.34 -19.01 2.24
C GLN A 321 -8.83 -20.29 2.90
N ASP A 322 -7.71 -20.84 2.42
CA ASP A 322 -7.13 -22.10 2.90
C ASP A 322 -5.84 -21.93 3.71
N ALA A 323 -5.43 -20.68 3.95
CA ALA A 323 -4.14 -20.38 4.57
C ALA A 323 -4.03 -20.76 6.06
N PHE A 324 -5.12 -21.17 6.68
CA PHE A 324 -5.20 -21.56 8.10
C PHE A 324 -5.69 -23.00 8.30
N ASP A 325 -5.52 -23.84 7.27
CA ASP A 325 -5.69 -25.31 7.39
C ASP A 325 -4.46 -25.91 8.09
N TYR A 326 -4.48 -25.82 9.41
CA TYR A 326 -3.39 -26.31 10.25
C TYR A 326 -3.29 -27.84 10.28
N GLU A 327 -4.36 -28.56 9.97
CA GLU A 327 -4.32 -30.03 9.89
C GLU A 327 -3.43 -30.47 8.72
N THR A 328 -3.64 -29.90 7.55
CA THR A 328 -2.79 -30.13 6.36
C THR A 328 -1.34 -29.71 6.60
N GLU A 329 -1.09 -28.57 7.26
CA GLU A 329 0.27 -28.16 7.63
C GLU A 329 0.94 -29.17 8.57
N ASP A 330 0.23 -29.66 9.59
CA ASP A 330 0.77 -30.60 10.56
C ASP A 330 1.04 -31.99 9.94
N GLU A 331 0.22 -32.42 8.99
CA GLU A 331 0.47 -33.65 8.21
C GLU A 331 1.72 -33.50 7.35
N PHE A 332 1.88 -32.37 6.67
CA PHE A 332 3.08 -32.08 5.90
C PHE A 332 4.35 -32.09 6.76
N LEU A 333 4.32 -31.45 7.94
CA LEU A 333 5.46 -31.44 8.86
C LEU A 333 5.82 -32.83 9.37
N ARG A 334 4.81 -33.66 9.71
CA ARG A 334 5.03 -35.05 10.10
C ARG A 334 5.69 -35.87 8.97
N ALA A 335 5.25 -35.66 7.73
CA ALA A 335 5.85 -36.33 6.57
C ALA A 335 7.32 -35.93 6.33
N LEU A 336 7.67 -34.65 6.54
CA LEU A 336 9.06 -34.19 6.46
C LEU A 336 9.97 -34.86 7.48
N ILE A 337 9.54 -34.98 8.75
CA ILE A 337 10.33 -35.60 9.83
C ILE A 337 10.55 -37.10 9.59
N THR A 338 9.62 -37.77 8.90
CA THR A 338 9.72 -39.21 8.63
C THR A 338 10.53 -39.54 7.36
N ALA A 339 10.85 -38.51 6.54
CA ALA A 339 11.62 -38.67 5.30
C ALA A 339 13.14 -38.49 5.49
N ASP A 340 13.58 -37.91 6.62
CA ASP A 340 14.98 -37.81 7.06
C ASP A 340 15.37 -39.00 7.93
#